data_c71e66e602754cfc308bf0cdceef295c
#
_entry.id   c71e66e602754cfc308bf0cdceef295c
#
_cell.length_a   1.000
_cell.length_b   1.000
_cell.length_c   1.000
_cell.angle_alpha   90.00
_cell.angle_beta   90.00
_cell.angle_gamma   90.00
#
_symmetry.space_group_name_H-M   'P 1'
#
loop_
_entity.id
_entity.type
_entity.pdbx_description
1 polymer ?
#
loop_
_entity_poly.entity_id
_entity_poly.type
_entity_poly.pdbx_seq_one_letter_code
_entity_poly.pdbx_strand_id
1 'polypeptide(L)'
;MSVSLVHAQATKETASFEIVVLGLKVGSLTAQKTGGADSLLYSVDSRVKFWFFGDVDLKFLTRSHFKGGKIFKTYSESKTNRGVFDSKVNWTGAHYQVDSKSYEYANKAAVKGPLSWCSSKLFFHEPSGQELFLSEVYGVSSPVKKISAGVYEIEVEGNTNQYHYKNGKLDKIVVESPIKNYQVRRVK
;
A
#
# COMPACT_ATOMS: atom_id res chain seq x y z
N MET A 1 -8.94 -42.41 -18.53
CA MET A 1 -8.34 -41.60 -17.44
C MET A 1 -8.95 -40.22 -17.48
N SER A 2 -9.82 -39.90 -16.55
CA SER A 2 -10.44 -38.58 -16.46
C SER A 2 -9.52 -37.64 -15.67
N VAL A 3 -8.96 -36.64 -16.32
CA VAL A 3 -8.19 -35.59 -15.65
C VAL A 3 -9.19 -34.58 -15.07
N SER A 4 -9.38 -34.62 -13.77
CA SER A 4 -10.16 -33.59 -13.07
C SER A 4 -9.36 -32.29 -13.04
N LEU A 5 -9.77 -31.30 -13.82
CA LEU A 5 -9.27 -29.93 -13.74
C LEU A 5 -9.75 -29.34 -12.41
N VAL A 6 -8.88 -29.33 -11.40
CA VAL A 6 -9.11 -28.60 -10.16
C VAL A 6 -9.02 -27.10 -10.50
N HIS A 7 -10.16 -26.44 -10.65
CA HIS A 7 -10.22 -24.98 -10.72
C HIS A 7 -9.83 -24.45 -9.31
N ALA A 8 -8.65 -23.88 -9.21
CA ALA A 8 -8.24 -23.16 -8.00
C ALA A 8 -9.21 -21.98 -7.80
N GLN A 9 -10.06 -22.08 -6.80
CA GLN A 9 -11.04 -21.05 -6.45
C GLN A 9 -10.31 -19.78 -6.02
N ALA A 10 -10.62 -18.65 -6.66
CA ALA A 10 -10.06 -17.37 -6.30
C ALA A 10 -10.42 -17.03 -4.83
N THR A 11 -9.43 -16.90 -3.98
CA THR A 11 -9.64 -16.53 -2.58
C THR A 11 -9.78 -15.02 -2.45
N LYS A 12 -10.66 -14.58 -1.54
CA LYS A 12 -10.81 -13.16 -1.17
C LYS A 12 -10.58 -13.01 0.33
N GLU A 13 -9.65 -12.14 0.69
CA GLU A 13 -9.36 -11.75 2.08
C GLU A 13 -9.59 -10.24 2.20
N THR A 14 -10.23 -9.80 3.30
CA THR A 14 -10.54 -8.40 3.56
C THR A 14 -10.07 -8.02 4.97
N ALA A 15 -9.47 -6.84 5.10
CA ALA A 15 -9.09 -6.26 6.38
C ALA A 15 -9.57 -4.80 6.44
N SER A 16 -10.18 -4.43 7.58
CA SER A 16 -10.73 -3.10 7.82
C SER A 16 -9.92 -2.35 8.87
N PHE A 17 -9.76 -1.06 8.65
CA PHE A 17 -8.98 -0.17 9.52
C PHE A 17 -9.71 1.15 9.71
N GLU A 18 -9.43 1.81 10.83
CA GLU A 18 -9.77 3.20 11.07
C GLU A 18 -8.54 4.10 10.94
N ILE A 19 -8.75 5.33 10.47
CA ILE A 19 -7.72 6.36 10.39
C ILE A 19 -7.93 7.34 11.54
N VAL A 20 -6.88 7.55 12.35
CA VAL A 20 -6.94 8.27 13.61
C VAL A 20 -5.90 9.38 13.63
N VAL A 21 -6.32 10.62 13.89
CA VAL A 21 -5.49 11.81 14.09
C VAL A 21 -5.74 12.33 15.50
N LEU A 22 -4.68 12.51 16.31
CA LEU A 22 -4.79 12.99 17.70
C LEU A 22 -5.82 12.23 18.55
N GLY A 23 -5.96 10.91 18.33
CA GLY A 23 -6.90 10.08 19.04
C GLY A 23 -8.33 10.08 18.48
N LEU A 24 -8.66 10.95 17.54
CA LEU A 24 -9.97 11.05 16.92
C LEU A 24 -10.04 10.26 15.61
N LYS A 25 -11.07 9.46 15.43
CA LYS A 25 -11.33 8.76 14.16
C LYS A 25 -11.77 9.79 13.12
N VAL A 26 -11.00 9.88 12.04
CA VAL A 26 -11.23 10.82 10.93
C VAL A 26 -11.53 10.11 9.61
N GLY A 27 -11.42 8.79 9.57
CA GLY A 27 -11.62 8.05 8.35
C GLY A 27 -11.62 6.54 8.53
N SER A 28 -11.77 5.85 7.41
CA SER A 28 -11.73 4.39 7.30
C SER A 28 -10.87 3.95 6.12
N LEU A 29 -10.34 2.74 6.21
CA LEU A 29 -9.58 2.10 5.16
C LEU A 29 -10.01 0.63 5.07
N THR A 30 -10.19 0.15 3.85
CA THR A 30 -10.42 -1.27 3.57
C THR A 30 -9.33 -1.77 2.64
N ALA A 31 -8.63 -2.81 3.06
CA ALA A 31 -7.69 -3.55 2.23
C ALA A 31 -8.32 -4.87 1.79
N GLN A 32 -8.09 -5.26 0.53
CA GLN A 32 -8.55 -6.52 -0.04
C GLN A 32 -7.41 -7.21 -0.80
N LYS A 33 -7.37 -8.53 -0.67
CA LYS A 33 -6.50 -9.41 -1.46
C LYS A 33 -7.42 -10.40 -2.19
N THR A 34 -7.28 -10.50 -3.50
CA THR A 34 -8.13 -11.35 -4.34
C THR A 34 -7.28 -12.06 -5.38
N GLY A 35 -7.58 -13.33 -5.65
CA GLY A 35 -6.90 -14.12 -6.69
C GLY A 35 -6.33 -15.43 -6.17
N GLY A 36 -5.46 -16.04 -6.95
CA GLY A 36 -4.80 -17.33 -6.68
C GLY A 36 -3.27 -17.23 -6.82
N ALA A 37 -2.60 -18.40 -6.87
CA ALA A 37 -1.13 -18.48 -6.86
C ALA A 37 -0.46 -17.70 -8.01
N ASP A 38 -1.03 -17.73 -9.21
CA ASP A 38 -0.41 -17.14 -10.40
C ASP A 38 -0.71 -15.64 -10.57
N SER A 39 -1.86 -15.19 -10.04
CA SER A 39 -2.31 -13.80 -10.19
C SER A 39 -3.02 -13.33 -8.93
N LEU A 40 -2.48 -12.30 -8.29
CA LEU A 40 -3.03 -11.66 -7.10
C LEU A 40 -3.28 -10.18 -7.37
N LEU A 41 -4.40 -9.68 -6.83
CA LEU A 41 -4.73 -8.28 -6.76
C LEU A 41 -4.79 -7.88 -5.27
N TYR A 42 -3.93 -6.95 -4.88
CA TYR A 42 -4.08 -6.21 -3.63
C TYR A 42 -4.73 -4.87 -3.92
N SER A 43 -5.72 -4.50 -3.13
CA SER A 43 -6.37 -3.20 -3.23
C SER A 43 -6.53 -2.56 -1.87
N VAL A 44 -6.40 -1.25 -1.84
CA VAL A 44 -6.61 -0.42 -0.66
C VAL A 44 -7.50 0.73 -1.06
N ASP A 45 -8.60 0.90 -0.34
CA ASP A 45 -9.54 2.00 -0.49
C ASP A 45 -9.64 2.72 0.84
N SER A 46 -9.43 4.04 0.86
CA SER A 46 -9.62 4.83 2.08
C SER A 46 -10.38 6.12 1.81
N ARG A 47 -11.06 6.56 2.87
CA ARG A 47 -11.73 7.85 2.90
C ARG A 47 -11.43 8.53 4.22
N VAL A 48 -10.94 9.77 4.14
CA VAL A 48 -10.64 10.63 5.27
C VAL A 48 -11.41 11.92 5.14
N LYS A 49 -12.08 12.34 6.22
CA LYS A 49 -12.78 13.61 6.27
C LYS A 49 -12.61 14.24 7.65
N PHE A 50 -12.03 15.42 7.72
CA PHE A 50 -11.91 16.19 8.96
C PHE A 50 -11.77 17.68 8.67
N TRP A 51 -12.05 18.51 9.68
CA TRP A 51 -12.17 19.97 9.54
C TRP A 51 -11.28 20.78 10.50
N PHE A 52 -10.63 20.14 11.50
CA PHE A 52 -9.94 20.90 12.57
C PHE A 52 -8.54 21.42 12.21
N PHE A 53 -8.02 21.15 11.01
CA PHE A 53 -6.78 21.73 10.48
C PHE A 53 -6.94 22.20 9.03
N GLY A 54 -8.13 22.73 8.69
CA GLY A 54 -8.58 22.96 7.33
C GLY A 54 -9.48 21.84 6.85
N ASP A 55 -10.34 22.15 5.89
CA ASP A 55 -11.29 21.16 5.36
C ASP A 55 -10.53 20.12 4.51
N VAL A 56 -10.43 18.90 5.01
CA VAL A 56 -9.80 17.77 4.31
C VAL A 56 -10.88 16.76 3.94
N ASP A 57 -11.08 16.56 2.64
CA ASP A 57 -11.83 15.44 2.07
C ASP A 57 -10.87 14.70 1.13
N LEU A 58 -10.41 13.53 1.54
CA LEU A 58 -9.47 12.70 0.80
C LEU A 58 -10.11 11.34 0.53
N LYS A 59 -10.15 10.96 -0.74
CA LYS A 59 -10.41 9.58 -1.19
C LYS A 59 -9.12 9.05 -1.81
N PHE A 60 -8.68 7.89 -1.34
CA PHE A 60 -7.47 7.24 -1.81
C PHE A 60 -7.78 5.82 -2.25
N LEU A 61 -7.19 5.45 -3.38
CA LEU A 61 -7.33 4.14 -4.00
C LEU A 61 -5.96 3.63 -4.43
N THR A 62 -5.64 2.37 -4.12
CA THR A 62 -4.49 1.67 -4.71
C THR A 62 -4.92 0.30 -5.22
N ARG A 63 -4.38 -0.10 -6.37
CA ARG A 63 -4.54 -1.42 -6.99
C ARG A 63 -3.16 -1.93 -7.41
N SER A 64 -2.75 -3.07 -6.88
CA SER A 64 -1.44 -3.68 -7.16
C SER A 64 -1.64 -5.10 -7.68
N HIS A 65 -1.37 -5.29 -8.95
CA HIS A 65 -1.46 -6.59 -9.63
C HIS A 65 -0.12 -7.31 -9.55
N PHE A 66 -0.15 -8.54 -9.10
CA PHE A 66 0.99 -9.44 -9.03
C PHE A 66 0.83 -10.58 -10.03
N LYS A 67 1.94 -11.01 -10.65
CA LYS A 67 2.07 -12.23 -11.44
C LYS A 67 3.29 -13.00 -10.98
N GLY A 68 3.14 -14.30 -10.71
CA GLY A 68 4.24 -15.14 -10.22
C GLY A 68 4.93 -14.57 -8.97
N GLY A 69 4.16 -13.99 -8.04
CA GLY A 69 4.66 -13.40 -6.79
C GLY A 69 5.36 -12.04 -6.94
N LYS A 70 5.44 -11.46 -8.13
CA LYS A 70 6.11 -10.19 -8.44
C LYS A 70 5.10 -9.13 -8.87
N ILE A 71 5.38 -7.87 -8.56
CA ILE A 71 4.55 -6.75 -8.98
C ILE A 71 4.60 -6.67 -10.52
N PHE A 72 3.42 -6.73 -11.14
CA PHE A 72 3.27 -6.59 -12.58
C PHE A 72 2.90 -5.15 -12.96
N LYS A 73 1.94 -4.57 -12.25
CA LYS A 73 1.57 -3.16 -12.39
C LYS A 73 0.90 -2.66 -11.13
N THR A 74 1.02 -1.35 -10.88
CA THR A 74 0.26 -0.67 -9.83
C THR A 74 -0.44 0.57 -10.38
N TYR A 75 -1.54 0.92 -9.74
CA TYR A 75 -2.25 2.17 -9.93
C TYR A 75 -2.65 2.72 -8.57
N SER A 76 -2.35 3.98 -8.33
CA SER A 76 -2.82 4.72 -7.14
C SER A 76 -3.49 6.01 -7.58
N GLU A 77 -4.56 6.39 -6.89
CA GLU A 77 -5.28 7.64 -7.12
C GLU A 77 -5.61 8.29 -5.77
N SER A 78 -5.38 9.58 -5.67
CA SER A 78 -5.88 10.40 -4.56
C SER A 78 -6.75 11.54 -5.09
N LYS A 79 -7.96 11.63 -4.56
CA LYS A 79 -8.90 12.72 -4.83
C LYS A 79 -9.02 13.59 -3.59
N THR A 80 -8.65 14.84 -3.71
CA THR A 80 -8.66 15.82 -2.63
C THR A 80 -9.43 17.07 -3.07
N ASN A 81 -9.71 17.97 -2.14
CA ASN A 81 -10.21 19.32 -2.46
C ASN A 81 -9.19 20.17 -3.27
N ARG A 82 -7.93 19.72 -3.43
CA ARG A 82 -6.88 20.38 -4.22
C ARG A 82 -6.65 19.74 -5.58
N GLY A 83 -7.39 18.70 -5.94
CA GLY A 83 -7.30 18.02 -7.23
C GLY A 83 -7.27 16.51 -7.15
N VAL A 84 -7.08 15.92 -8.34
CA VAL A 84 -6.93 14.47 -8.52
C VAL A 84 -5.50 14.20 -8.96
N PHE A 85 -4.85 13.28 -8.28
CA PHE A 85 -3.46 12.89 -8.53
C PHE A 85 -3.41 11.38 -8.73
N ASP A 86 -2.61 10.91 -9.67
CA ASP A 86 -2.47 9.48 -9.92
C ASP A 86 -1.01 9.05 -10.10
N SER A 87 -0.77 7.77 -9.89
CA SER A 87 0.52 7.11 -10.07
C SER A 87 0.32 5.78 -10.75
N LYS A 88 1.15 5.52 -11.76
CA LYS A 88 1.20 4.27 -12.52
C LYS A 88 2.61 3.72 -12.51
N VAL A 89 2.75 2.46 -12.12
CA VAL A 89 4.03 1.74 -12.18
C VAL A 89 3.79 0.44 -12.94
N ASN A 90 4.52 0.24 -14.03
CA ASN A 90 4.35 -0.90 -14.91
C ASN A 90 5.66 -1.65 -15.12
N TRP A 91 5.66 -2.98 -14.96
CA TRP A 91 6.79 -3.83 -15.28
C TRP A 91 6.95 -3.97 -16.80
N THR A 92 8.13 -3.64 -17.31
CA THR A 92 8.45 -3.71 -18.77
C THR A 92 9.11 -5.02 -19.20
N GLY A 93 9.43 -5.90 -18.25
CA GLY A 93 10.28 -7.07 -18.47
C GLY A 93 11.71 -6.88 -17.99
N ALA A 94 12.20 -5.64 -17.87
CA ALA A 94 13.55 -5.29 -17.44
C ALA A 94 13.58 -4.35 -16.22
N HIS A 95 12.66 -3.43 -16.12
CA HIS A 95 12.53 -2.45 -15.04
C HIS A 95 11.08 -2.02 -14.88
N TYR A 96 10.76 -1.28 -13.83
CA TYR A 96 9.46 -0.60 -13.71
C TYR A 96 9.54 0.76 -14.36
N GLN A 97 8.61 1.04 -15.26
CA GLN A 97 8.35 2.39 -15.76
C GLN A 97 7.38 3.08 -14.81
N VAL A 98 7.77 4.25 -14.31
CA VAL A 98 7.02 5.06 -13.37
C VAL A 98 6.47 6.29 -14.07
N ASP A 99 5.19 6.59 -13.81
CA ASP A 99 4.54 7.88 -14.08
C ASP A 99 3.69 8.21 -12.85
N SER A 100 4.26 8.99 -11.95
CA SER A 100 3.67 9.31 -10.65
C SER A 100 3.51 10.81 -10.49
N LYS A 101 2.34 11.22 -10.00
CA LYS A 101 2.04 12.61 -9.68
C LYS A 101 1.24 12.69 -8.38
N SER A 102 1.68 13.55 -7.46
CA SER A 102 0.94 13.97 -6.27
C SER A 102 0.93 15.49 -6.16
N TYR A 103 0.42 16.06 -5.07
CA TYR A 103 0.22 17.51 -4.93
C TYR A 103 1.49 18.33 -5.20
N GLU A 104 2.62 17.93 -4.66
CA GLU A 104 3.92 18.63 -4.79
C GLU A 104 5.03 17.73 -5.31
N TYR A 105 4.67 16.58 -5.92
CA TYR A 105 5.63 15.59 -6.35
C TYR A 105 5.27 15.03 -7.73
N ALA A 106 6.26 14.91 -8.58
CA ALA A 106 6.13 14.22 -9.86
C ALA A 106 7.39 13.38 -10.11
N ASN A 107 7.21 12.15 -10.54
CA ASN A 107 8.30 11.23 -10.83
C ASN A 107 8.02 10.49 -12.15
N LYS A 108 8.93 10.65 -13.11
CA LYS A 108 8.99 9.85 -14.34
C LYS A 108 10.34 9.17 -14.38
N ALA A 109 10.44 7.96 -13.83
CA ALA A 109 11.68 7.26 -13.62
C ALA A 109 11.59 5.79 -14.03
N ALA A 110 12.76 5.15 -14.06
CA ALA A 110 12.89 3.70 -14.12
C ALA A 110 13.32 3.18 -12.75
N VAL A 111 12.57 2.23 -12.18
CA VAL A 111 12.91 1.57 -10.92
C VAL A 111 13.36 0.14 -11.20
N LYS A 112 14.50 -0.23 -10.62
CA LYS A 112 15.07 -1.58 -10.76
C LYS A 112 14.15 -2.62 -10.13
N GLY A 113 13.97 -3.75 -10.80
CA GLY A 113 13.14 -4.86 -10.33
C GLY A 113 13.66 -6.20 -10.82
N PRO A 114 12.86 -7.27 -10.69
CA PRO A 114 11.49 -7.26 -10.20
C PRO A 114 11.37 -7.18 -8.68
N LEU A 115 10.33 -6.51 -8.18
CA LEU A 115 10.01 -6.38 -6.76
C LEU A 115 8.78 -7.23 -6.39
N SER A 116 8.72 -7.67 -5.14
CA SER A 116 7.64 -8.52 -4.62
C SER A 116 6.94 -7.92 -3.39
N TRP A 117 7.26 -6.69 -3.02
CA TRP A 117 6.68 -5.98 -1.87
C TRP A 117 6.26 -4.56 -2.25
N CYS A 118 5.10 -4.15 -1.73
CA CYS A 118 4.55 -2.80 -1.88
C CYS A 118 3.58 -2.50 -0.72
N SER A 119 3.10 -1.25 -0.60
CA SER A 119 2.25 -0.81 0.51
C SER A 119 1.00 -1.67 0.66
N SER A 120 0.32 -1.98 -0.42
CA SER A 120 -0.93 -2.75 -0.38
C SER A 120 -0.74 -4.19 0.09
N LYS A 121 0.42 -4.81 -0.18
CA LYS A 121 0.76 -6.16 0.29
C LYS A 121 1.01 -6.22 1.79
N LEU A 122 1.58 -5.17 2.39
CA LEU A 122 1.87 -5.09 3.83
C LEU A 122 0.62 -5.19 4.72
N PHE A 123 -0.56 -4.93 4.21
CA PHE A 123 -1.81 -5.12 4.96
C PHE A 123 -2.12 -6.58 5.26
N PHE A 124 -1.53 -7.53 4.51
CA PHE A 124 -1.82 -8.97 4.58
C PHE A 124 -0.62 -9.83 4.97
N HIS A 125 0.59 -9.32 4.81
CA HIS A 125 1.82 -10.10 5.02
C HIS A 125 2.82 -9.30 5.84
N GLU A 126 3.33 -9.92 6.90
CA GLU A 126 4.45 -9.40 7.69
C GLU A 126 5.74 -9.60 6.91
N PRO A 127 6.56 -8.53 6.69
CA PRO A 127 7.85 -8.66 6.00
C PRO A 127 8.90 -9.30 6.92
N SER A 128 10.03 -9.75 6.36
CA SER A 128 11.19 -10.24 7.14
C SER A 128 12.11 -9.10 7.60
N GLY A 129 12.08 -7.96 6.90
CA GLY A 129 12.95 -6.81 7.12
C GLY A 129 14.19 -6.79 6.22
N GLN A 130 14.18 -7.58 5.15
CA GLN A 130 15.25 -7.63 4.14
C GLN A 130 14.74 -7.29 2.72
N GLU A 131 13.46 -6.95 2.61
CA GLU A 131 12.81 -6.69 1.33
C GLU A 131 13.12 -5.29 0.82
N LEU A 132 13.11 -5.16 -0.52
CA LEU A 132 12.89 -3.89 -1.19
C LEU A 132 11.39 -3.73 -1.44
N PHE A 133 10.87 -2.63 -0.98
CA PHE A 133 9.48 -2.22 -1.05
C PHE A 133 9.29 -1.19 -2.17
N LEU A 134 8.22 -1.31 -2.93
CA LEU A 134 7.78 -0.30 -3.90
C LEU A 134 6.69 0.57 -3.26
N SER A 135 6.90 1.87 -3.21
CA SER A 135 5.84 2.84 -2.95
C SER A 135 5.01 3.04 -4.20
N GLU A 136 3.74 2.61 -4.19
CA GLU A 136 2.85 2.73 -5.34
C GLU A 136 2.48 4.19 -5.64
N VAL A 137 2.50 5.05 -4.61
CA VAL A 137 2.16 6.48 -4.75
C VAL A 137 3.30 7.27 -5.37
N TYR A 138 4.52 7.04 -4.90
CA TYR A 138 5.69 7.83 -5.30
C TYR A 138 6.49 7.17 -6.44
N GLY A 139 6.28 5.88 -6.70
CA GLY A 139 7.03 5.14 -7.70
C GLY A 139 8.52 5.03 -7.37
N VAL A 140 8.88 4.91 -6.11
CA VAL A 140 10.25 4.72 -5.62
C VAL A 140 10.37 3.43 -4.84
N SER A 141 11.57 2.88 -4.75
CA SER A 141 11.84 1.70 -3.93
C SER A 141 12.67 2.08 -2.71
N SER A 142 12.31 1.50 -1.56
CA SER A 142 12.99 1.71 -0.28
C SER A 142 13.21 0.38 0.44
N PRO A 143 14.24 0.25 1.28
CA PRO A 143 14.43 -0.93 2.10
C PRO A 143 13.40 -0.99 3.23
N VAL A 144 12.94 -2.20 3.55
CA VAL A 144 12.19 -2.47 4.77
C VAL A 144 13.20 -2.72 5.89
N LYS A 145 13.13 -1.97 6.97
CA LYS A 145 13.99 -2.12 8.15
C LYS A 145 13.21 -2.77 9.29
N LYS A 146 13.70 -3.89 9.81
CA LYS A 146 13.15 -4.48 11.03
C LYS A 146 13.72 -3.74 12.25
N ILE A 147 12.84 -3.13 13.06
CA ILE A 147 13.23 -2.37 14.24
C ILE A 147 13.20 -3.27 15.50
N SER A 148 12.16 -4.10 15.62
CA SER A 148 12.01 -5.08 16.69
C SER A 148 11.07 -6.22 16.24
N ALA A 149 10.76 -7.15 17.11
CA ALA A 149 9.80 -8.21 16.79
C ALA A 149 8.43 -7.60 16.42
N GLY A 150 7.96 -7.88 15.20
CA GLY A 150 6.69 -7.38 14.68
C GLY A 150 6.65 -5.89 14.35
N VAL A 151 7.80 -5.17 14.37
CA VAL A 151 7.86 -3.72 14.06
C VAL A 151 8.85 -3.48 12.93
N TYR A 152 8.35 -2.86 11.87
CA TYR A 152 9.11 -2.55 10.66
C TYR A 152 8.98 -1.08 10.29
N GLU A 153 10.02 -0.53 9.71
CA GLU A 153 10.11 0.86 9.29
C GLU A 153 10.43 0.94 7.81
N ILE A 154 9.77 1.86 7.13
CA ILE A 154 9.99 2.16 5.72
C ILE A 154 10.00 3.68 5.57
N GLU A 155 11.10 4.20 5.03
CA GLU A 155 11.24 5.62 4.69
C GLU A 155 10.92 5.82 3.21
N VAL A 156 10.04 6.76 2.90
CA VAL A 156 9.66 7.14 1.53
C VAL A 156 9.63 8.65 1.44
N GLU A 157 10.43 9.23 0.55
CA GLU A 157 10.48 10.68 0.32
C GLU A 157 10.60 11.50 1.63
N GLY A 158 11.51 11.06 2.51
CA GLY A 158 11.80 11.73 3.78
C GLY A 158 10.76 11.52 4.88
N ASN A 159 9.72 10.73 4.63
CA ASN A 159 8.70 10.40 5.64
C ASN A 159 8.86 8.96 6.09
N THR A 160 8.89 8.75 7.39
CA THR A 160 9.06 7.43 8.00
C THR A 160 7.71 6.85 8.42
N ASN A 161 7.42 5.63 7.97
CA ASN A 161 6.22 4.89 8.32
C ASN A 161 6.59 3.64 9.12
N GLN A 162 5.95 3.42 10.27
CA GLN A 162 6.14 2.23 11.09
C GLN A 162 4.94 1.30 11.00
N TYR A 163 5.21 0.03 10.67
CA TYR A 163 4.24 -1.05 10.56
C TYR A 163 4.37 -1.97 11.76
N HIS A 164 3.29 -2.13 12.51
CA HIS A 164 3.24 -2.98 13.70
C HIS A 164 2.36 -4.20 13.46
N TYR A 165 2.94 -5.37 13.63
CA TYR A 165 2.27 -6.67 13.46
C TYR A 165 2.07 -7.36 14.80
N LYS A 166 0.94 -8.08 14.92
CA LYS A 166 0.63 -9.00 16.03
C LYS A 166 0.18 -10.32 15.46
N ASN A 167 0.87 -11.40 15.82
CA ASN A 167 0.58 -12.75 15.33
C ASN A 167 0.51 -12.81 13.78
N GLY A 168 1.48 -12.19 13.11
CA GLY A 168 1.58 -12.14 11.64
C GLY A 168 0.54 -11.25 10.94
N LYS A 169 -0.32 -10.55 11.68
CA LYS A 169 -1.35 -9.65 11.13
C LYS A 169 -1.00 -8.19 11.43
N LEU A 170 -1.12 -7.33 10.43
CA LEU A 170 -0.94 -5.90 10.62
C LEU A 170 -1.98 -5.38 11.64
N ASP A 171 -1.50 -4.83 12.76
CA ASP A 171 -2.30 -4.25 13.84
C ASP A 171 -2.47 -2.74 13.65
N LYS A 172 -1.37 -2.03 13.39
CA LYS A 172 -1.41 -0.58 13.11
C LYS A 172 -0.26 -0.14 12.23
N ILE A 173 -0.44 1.02 11.58
CA ILE A 173 0.61 1.79 10.92
C ILE A 173 0.66 3.15 11.62
N VAL A 174 1.86 3.62 11.95
CA VAL A 174 2.12 5.01 12.33
C VAL A 174 2.71 5.69 11.12
N VAL A 175 2.04 6.72 10.61
CA VAL A 175 2.39 7.40 9.37
C VAL A 175 2.88 8.79 9.68
N GLU A 176 4.09 9.12 9.27
CA GLU A 176 4.55 10.49 9.18
C GLU A 176 3.96 11.15 7.93
N SER A 177 3.47 12.35 8.10
CA SER A 177 2.86 13.13 7.02
C SER A 177 3.25 14.59 7.13
N PRO A 178 3.53 15.29 6.01
CA PRO A 178 3.85 16.72 6.01
C PRO A 178 2.77 17.60 6.66
N ILE A 179 1.51 17.15 6.66
CA ILE A 179 0.40 17.90 7.23
C ILE A 179 0.24 17.57 8.72
N LYS A 180 0.11 16.32 9.07
CA LYS A 180 -0.07 15.82 10.44
C LYS A 180 0.13 14.31 10.49
N ASN A 181 0.91 13.84 11.47
CA ASN A 181 1.07 12.41 11.71
C ASN A 181 -0.26 11.75 12.10
N TYR A 182 -0.50 10.56 11.59
CA TYR A 182 -1.73 9.82 11.84
C TYR A 182 -1.46 8.31 12.02
N GLN A 183 -2.47 7.61 12.47
CA GLN A 183 -2.40 6.16 12.62
C GLN A 183 -3.51 5.49 11.80
N VAL A 184 -3.17 4.36 11.21
CA VAL A 184 -4.13 3.41 10.63
C VAL A 184 -4.18 2.22 11.57
N ARG A 185 -5.33 1.96 12.21
CA ARG A 185 -5.51 0.92 13.22
C ARG A 185 -6.49 -0.14 12.74
N ARG A 186 -6.15 -1.41 12.91
CA ARG A 186 -7.06 -2.51 12.56
C ARG A 186 -8.33 -2.46 13.40
N VAL A 187 -9.47 -2.60 12.73
CA VAL A 187 -10.76 -2.81 13.39
C VAL A 187 -10.87 -4.30 13.74
N LYS A 188 -11.27 -4.58 14.99
CA LYS A 188 -11.46 -5.95 15.50
C LYS A 188 -12.73 -6.58 14.96
#